data_d2ce12f230cc68f817f313df63d771ec
#
_entry.id   d2ce12f230cc68f817f313df63d771ec
#
_cell.length_a   1.000
_cell.length_b   1.000
_cell.length_c   1.000
_cell.angle_alpha   90.00
_cell.angle_beta   90.00
_cell.angle_gamma   90.00
#
_symmetry.space_group_name_H-M   'P 1'
#
loop_
_entity.id
_entity.type
_entity.pdbx_description
1 polymer ?
#
loop_
_entity_poly.entity_id
_entity_poly.type
_entity_poly.pdbx_seq_one_letter_code
_entity_poly.pdbx_strand_id
1 'polypeptide(L)'
;LTSGNPDAPHTLINYADMSYEGRWRLMEALKGIVALRDAGHVNLVLRHKLTGPESLLAALAMEAARHEGPERLWRFHDALANLRGQISTDSITVAAQEAGLDARAMWERVDSGADEPKVLADAMDVEGLTEDGSPVVYIDGRRFERLLNRWTFSEELARLKEADSDTASDA
;
A
#
# COMPACT_ATOMS: atom_id res chain seq x y z
N LEU A 1 -6.01 -2.72 -3.43
CA LEU A 1 -6.27 -1.27 -3.47
C LEU A 1 -5.41 -0.63 -4.56
N THR A 2 -6.00 0.18 -5.45
CA THR A 2 -5.30 0.72 -6.62
C THR A 2 -5.34 2.25 -6.62
N SER A 3 -4.25 2.88 -7.03
CA SER A 3 -4.15 4.33 -7.18
C SER A 3 -3.31 4.70 -8.41
N GLY A 4 -3.76 5.67 -9.18
CA GLY A 4 -3.11 6.12 -10.42
C GLY A 4 -3.87 5.69 -11.68
N ASN A 5 -3.20 5.85 -12.82
CA ASN A 5 -3.75 5.45 -14.10
C ASN A 5 -3.62 3.93 -14.30
N PRO A 6 -4.70 3.17 -14.49
CA PRO A 6 -4.62 1.73 -14.74
C PRO A 6 -3.88 1.39 -16.06
N ASP A 7 -3.83 2.33 -17.00
CA ASP A 7 -3.14 2.19 -18.29
C ASP A 7 -1.71 2.75 -18.25
N ALA A 8 -1.17 3.05 -17.04
CA ALA A 8 0.21 3.50 -16.89
C ALA A 8 1.19 2.44 -17.41
N PRO A 9 2.33 2.85 -18.03
CA PRO A 9 3.31 1.92 -18.58
C PRO A 9 3.91 0.99 -17.52
N HIS A 10 3.93 1.41 -16.26
CA HIS A 10 4.49 0.62 -15.16
C HIS A 10 3.47 0.34 -14.06
N THR A 11 3.51 -0.88 -13.52
CA THR A 11 2.72 -1.28 -12.35
C THR A 11 3.63 -1.61 -11.17
N LEU A 12 3.42 -0.92 -10.06
CA LEU A 12 4.06 -1.22 -8.79
C LEU A 12 3.06 -1.85 -7.83
N ILE A 13 3.35 -3.06 -7.38
CA ILE A 13 2.56 -3.76 -6.37
C ILE A 13 3.34 -3.76 -5.06
N ASN A 14 2.76 -3.20 -4.01
CA ASN A 14 3.33 -3.16 -2.68
C ASN A 14 2.48 -4.01 -1.71
N TYR A 15 3.03 -5.11 -1.25
CA TYR A 15 2.47 -5.91 -0.16
C TYR A 15 2.99 -5.34 1.16
N ALA A 16 2.11 -4.66 1.88
CA ALA A 16 2.46 -3.94 3.10
C ALA A 16 1.74 -4.50 4.32
N ASP A 17 2.47 -4.59 5.41
CA ASP A 17 1.93 -4.79 6.75
C ASP A 17 1.80 -3.41 7.42
N MET A 18 0.56 -2.95 7.60
CA MET A 18 0.28 -1.66 8.22
C MET A 18 0.52 -1.64 9.73
N SER A 19 0.75 -2.80 10.37
CA SER A 19 1.17 -2.89 11.76
C SER A 19 2.70 -2.79 11.94
N TYR A 20 3.47 -2.97 10.87
CA TYR A 20 4.94 -2.93 10.91
C TYR A 20 5.47 -1.57 11.42
N GLU A 21 6.38 -1.60 12.39
CA GLU A 21 6.93 -0.37 12.97
C GLU A 21 7.68 0.52 11.98
N GLY A 22 8.23 -0.09 10.93
CA GLY A 22 8.92 0.60 9.83
C GLY A 22 8.01 1.19 8.76
N ARG A 23 6.68 1.08 8.87
CA ARG A 23 5.71 1.54 7.86
C ARG A 23 5.91 2.99 7.40
N TRP A 24 6.28 3.89 8.31
CA TRP A 24 6.55 5.28 7.98
C TRP A 24 7.78 5.46 7.06
N ARG A 25 8.82 4.60 7.21
CA ARG A 25 10.01 4.62 6.32
C ARG A 25 9.64 4.17 4.91
N LEU A 26 8.74 3.20 4.81
CA LEU A 26 8.18 2.80 3.53
C LEU A 26 7.45 3.97 2.88
N MET A 27 6.64 4.70 3.62
CA MET A 27 5.93 5.88 3.09
C MET A 27 6.89 6.96 2.59
N GLU A 28 7.98 7.21 3.30
CA GLU A 28 9.04 8.12 2.83
C GLU A 28 9.70 7.62 1.53
N ALA A 29 9.95 6.31 1.41
CA ALA A 29 10.47 5.73 0.18
C ALA A 29 9.48 5.84 -0.99
N LEU A 30 8.17 5.68 -0.71
CA LEU A 30 7.12 5.74 -1.73
C LEU A 30 6.77 7.18 -2.18
N LYS A 31 7.22 8.23 -1.50
CA LYS A 31 6.93 9.63 -1.91
C LYS A 31 7.35 9.93 -3.36
N GLY A 32 8.47 9.38 -3.81
CA GLY A 32 8.90 9.50 -5.20
C GLY A 32 7.95 8.80 -6.19
N ILE A 33 7.36 7.68 -5.77
CA ILE A 33 6.39 6.91 -6.57
C ILE A 33 5.06 7.66 -6.69
N VAL A 34 4.64 8.34 -5.63
CA VAL A 34 3.43 9.18 -5.67
C VAL A 34 3.54 10.23 -6.77
N ALA A 35 4.68 10.88 -6.90
CA ALA A 35 4.91 11.85 -7.96
C ALA A 35 4.83 11.22 -9.37
N LEU A 36 5.34 10.00 -9.56
CA LEU A 36 5.23 9.27 -10.83
C LEU A 36 3.81 8.78 -11.11
N ARG A 37 3.09 8.34 -10.08
CA ARG A 37 1.67 7.99 -10.17
C ARG A 37 0.86 9.21 -10.62
N ASP A 38 1.09 10.37 -10.01
CA ASP A 38 0.38 11.61 -10.32
C ASP A 38 0.70 12.13 -11.73
N ALA A 39 1.91 11.83 -12.23
CA ALA A 39 2.31 12.10 -13.61
C ALA A 39 1.82 11.04 -14.61
N GLY A 40 1.14 9.98 -14.17
CA GLY A 40 0.59 8.93 -15.02
C GLY A 40 1.58 7.85 -15.46
N HIS A 41 2.79 7.82 -14.94
CA HIS A 41 3.81 6.83 -15.29
C HIS A 41 3.69 5.50 -14.53
N VAL A 42 3.04 5.51 -13.38
CA VAL A 42 2.93 4.34 -12.51
C VAL A 42 1.49 4.13 -12.04
N ASN A 43 1.01 2.89 -12.16
CA ASN A 43 -0.15 2.39 -11.44
C ASN A 43 0.32 1.77 -10.13
N LEU A 44 -0.11 2.32 -9.00
CA LEU A 44 0.24 1.82 -7.66
C LEU A 44 -0.86 0.90 -7.15
N VAL A 45 -0.48 -0.34 -6.84
CA VAL A 45 -1.36 -1.34 -6.24
C VAL A 45 -0.87 -1.65 -4.83
N LEU A 46 -1.73 -1.42 -3.84
CA LEU A 46 -1.49 -1.83 -2.47
C LEU A 46 -2.20 -3.16 -2.20
N ARG A 47 -1.47 -4.11 -1.64
CA ARG A 47 -1.95 -5.40 -1.19
C ARG A 47 -1.57 -5.64 0.27
N HIS A 48 -2.16 -6.64 0.90
CA HIS A 48 -1.98 -6.90 2.32
C HIS A 48 -0.96 -8.00 2.55
N LYS A 49 -0.03 -7.71 3.48
CA LYS A 49 0.85 -8.70 4.09
C LYS A 49 0.48 -8.82 5.56
N LEU A 50 0.42 -10.05 6.07
CA LEU A 50 0.04 -10.33 7.44
C LEU A 50 1.20 -10.96 8.21
N THR A 51 1.45 -10.44 9.42
CA THR A 51 2.43 -11.01 10.36
C THR A 51 1.81 -11.31 11.73
N GLY A 52 0.57 -10.92 11.95
CA GLY A 52 -0.13 -11.16 13.21
C GLY A 52 -1.54 -10.55 13.26
N PRO A 53 -2.19 -10.60 14.43
CA PRO A 53 -3.56 -10.10 14.58
C PRO A 53 -3.70 -8.60 14.27
N GLU A 54 -2.71 -7.79 14.63
CA GLU A 54 -2.72 -6.34 14.40
C GLU A 54 -2.65 -6.00 12.91
N SER A 55 -1.87 -6.77 12.13
CA SER A 55 -1.79 -6.58 10.69
C SER A 55 -3.10 -7.01 10.01
N LEU A 56 -3.73 -8.10 10.46
CA LEU A 56 -5.05 -8.49 9.98
C LEU A 56 -6.10 -7.41 10.28
N LEU A 57 -6.11 -6.89 11.49
CA LEU A 57 -7.04 -5.83 11.88
C LEU A 57 -6.90 -4.58 11.00
N ALA A 58 -5.67 -4.13 10.79
CA ALA A 58 -5.38 -2.98 9.93
C ALA A 58 -5.77 -3.24 8.46
N ALA A 59 -5.50 -4.44 7.94
CA ALA A 59 -5.85 -4.82 6.59
C ALA A 59 -7.37 -4.86 6.36
N LEU A 60 -8.12 -5.43 7.29
CA LEU A 60 -9.59 -5.45 7.25
C LEU A 60 -10.18 -4.03 7.30
N ALA A 61 -9.64 -3.16 8.17
CA ALA A 61 -10.07 -1.76 8.24
C ALA A 61 -9.77 -1.01 6.93
N MET A 62 -8.64 -1.27 6.27
CA MET A 62 -8.30 -0.70 4.97
C MET A 62 -9.26 -1.16 3.86
N GLU A 63 -9.61 -2.45 3.81
CA GLU A 63 -10.59 -2.95 2.83
C GLU A 63 -11.99 -2.40 3.12
N ALA A 64 -12.40 -2.27 4.39
CA ALA A 64 -13.66 -1.64 4.74
C ALA A 64 -13.69 -0.17 4.29
N ALA A 65 -12.62 0.59 4.52
CA ALA A 65 -12.49 1.99 4.10
C ALA A 65 -12.60 2.18 2.58
N ARG A 66 -12.21 1.18 1.78
CA ARG A 66 -12.33 1.21 0.31
C ARG A 66 -13.76 1.49 -0.17
N HIS A 67 -14.76 1.08 0.58
CA HIS A 67 -16.17 1.26 0.24
C HIS A 67 -16.66 2.70 0.41
N GLU A 68 -15.89 3.54 1.08
CA GLU A 68 -16.19 4.98 1.22
C GLU A 68 -15.53 5.87 0.15
N GLY A 69 -14.88 5.24 -0.81
CA GLY A 69 -14.28 5.90 -1.96
C GLY A 69 -12.77 6.14 -1.84
N PRO A 70 -12.11 6.36 -2.99
CA PRO A 70 -10.65 6.37 -3.07
C PRO A 70 -10.01 7.51 -2.27
N GLU A 71 -10.62 8.70 -2.23
CA GLU A 71 -10.07 9.85 -1.54
C GLU A 71 -9.95 9.60 -0.03
N ARG A 72 -11.02 9.09 0.60
CA ARG A 72 -11.03 8.78 2.04
C ARG A 72 -10.13 7.61 2.36
N LEU A 73 -10.13 6.58 1.50
CA LEU A 73 -9.23 5.44 1.62
C LEU A 73 -7.76 5.87 1.71
N TRP A 74 -7.30 6.73 0.80
CA TRP A 74 -5.89 7.14 0.78
C TRP A 74 -5.55 8.08 1.92
N ARG A 75 -6.47 8.93 2.36
CA ARG A 75 -6.29 9.71 3.62
C ARG A 75 -6.15 8.78 4.82
N PHE A 76 -6.97 7.72 4.89
CA PHE A 76 -6.90 6.72 5.96
C PHE A 76 -5.59 5.94 5.94
N HIS A 77 -5.17 5.49 4.75
CA HIS A 77 -3.86 4.87 4.57
C HIS A 77 -2.73 5.75 5.10
N ASP A 78 -2.72 7.03 4.76
CA ASP A 78 -1.69 7.96 5.22
C ASP A 78 -1.77 8.21 6.73
N ALA A 79 -2.96 8.30 7.30
CA ALA A 79 -3.16 8.41 8.74
C ALA A 79 -2.61 7.18 9.48
N LEU A 80 -2.94 5.96 9.02
CA LEU A 80 -2.39 4.71 9.57
C LEU A 80 -0.86 4.65 9.47
N ALA A 81 -0.30 5.01 8.31
CA ALA A 81 1.13 5.00 8.09
C ALA A 81 1.89 5.96 9.02
N ASN A 82 1.26 7.07 9.41
CA ASN A 82 1.84 8.08 10.29
C ASN A 82 1.60 7.82 11.78
N LEU A 83 0.75 6.85 12.15
CA LEU A 83 0.54 6.49 13.55
C LEU A 83 1.86 6.16 14.23
N ARG A 84 2.03 6.67 15.43
CA ARG A 84 3.14 6.31 16.33
C ARG A 84 2.65 5.26 17.32
N GLY A 85 3.44 4.21 17.54
CA GLY A 85 3.10 3.11 18.45
C GLY A 85 2.34 1.97 17.77
N GLN A 86 1.73 1.13 18.60
CA GLN A 86 1.05 -0.09 18.16
C GLN A 86 -0.27 0.21 17.46
N ILE A 87 -0.59 -0.64 16.48
CA ILE A 87 -1.91 -0.68 15.87
C ILE A 87 -2.88 -1.33 16.86
N SER A 88 -4.01 -0.69 17.08
CA SER A 88 -5.11 -1.16 17.91
C SER A 88 -6.45 -0.66 17.35
N THR A 89 -7.55 -1.21 17.83
CA THR A 89 -8.90 -0.72 17.49
C THR A 89 -9.03 0.79 17.71
N ASP A 90 -8.52 1.30 18.85
CA ASP A 90 -8.61 2.72 19.17
C ASP A 90 -7.79 3.58 18.22
N SER A 91 -6.52 3.19 17.95
CA SER A 91 -5.66 3.97 17.04
C SER A 91 -6.17 3.96 15.60
N ILE A 92 -6.72 2.84 15.13
CA ILE A 92 -7.38 2.73 13.82
C ILE A 92 -8.62 3.61 13.77
N THR A 93 -9.44 3.62 14.84
CA THR A 93 -10.64 4.46 14.93
C THR A 93 -10.31 5.95 14.83
N VAL A 94 -9.28 6.39 15.55
CA VAL A 94 -8.80 7.79 15.45
C VAL A 94 -8.35 8.12 14.04
N ALA A 95 -7.54 7.26 13.42
CA ALA A 95 -7.09 7.46 12.04
C ALA A 95 -8.25 7.50 11.02
N ALA A 96 -9.28 6.65 11.21
CA ALA A 96 -10.48 6.65 10.39
C ALA A 96 -11.25 7.98 10.50
N GLN A 97 -11.43 8.49 11.71
CA GLN A 97 -12.07 9.77 11.94
C GLN A 97 -11.29 10.95 11.35
N GLU A 98 -9.96 10.96 11.48
CA GLU A 98 -9.09 11.97 10.86
C GLU A 98 -9.19 11.95 9.33
N ALA A 99 -9.38 10.77 8.74
CA ALA A 99 -9.57 10.60 7.30
C ALA A 99 -10.99 10.99 6.82
N GLY A 100 -11.92 11.26 7.74
CA GLY A 100 -13.32 11.57 7.44
C GLY A 100 -14.17 10.33 7.10
N LEU A 101 -13.76 9.13 7.55
CA LEU A 101 -14.53 7.91 7.42
C LEU A 101 -15.62 7.83 8.49
N ASP A 102 -16.71 7.14 8.18
CA ASP A 102 -17.65 6.66 9.19
C ASP A 102 -17.04 5.45 9.92
N ALA A 103 -16.36 5.72 11.03
CA ALA A 103 -15.67 4.68 11.81
C ALA A 103 -16.63 3.58 12.29
N ARG A 104 -17.89 3.89 12.55
CA ARG A 104 -18.88 2.89 12.94
C ARG A 104 -19.20 1.96 11.77
N ALA A 105 -19.54 2.50 10.62
CA ALA A 105 -19.81 1.71 9.41
C ALA A 105 -18.60 0.87 9.00
N MET A 106 -17.39 1.43 9.13
CA MET A 106 -16.13 0.70 8.89
C MET A 106 -16.04 -0.53 9.81
N TRP A 107 -16.27 -0.39 11.12
CA TRP A 107 -16.19 -1.52 12.05
C TRP A 107 -17.32 -2.54 11.87
N GLU A 108 -18.55 -2.10 11.60
CA GLU A 108 -19.65 -3.00 11.24
C GLU A 108 -19.28 -3.89 10.03
N ARG A 109 -18.57 -3.33 9.07
CA ARG A 109 -18.09 -4.08 7.90
C ARG A 109 -16.95 -5.03 8.24
N VAL A 110 -15.99 -4.62 9.07
CA VAL A 110 -14.92 -5.52 9.58
C VAL A 110 -15.54 -6.70 10.32
N ASP A 111 -16.49 -6.45 11.23
CA ASP A 111 -17.17 -7.48 12.03
C ASP A 111 -17.98 -8.46 11.16
N SER A 112 -18.44 -8.01 9.98
CA SER A 112 -19.15 -8.89 9.03
C SER A 112 -18.25 -9.95 8.38
N GLY A 113 -16.93 -9.79 8.40
CA GLY A 113 -15.96 -10.66 7.75
C GLY A 113 -15.99 -10.63 6.21
N ALA A 114 -16.75 -9.71 5.61
CA ALA A 114 -17.00 -9.71 4.16
C ALA A 114 -15.72 -9.51 3.31
N ASP A 115 -14.72 -8.82 3.84
CA ASP A 115 -13.48 -8.51 3.14
C ASP A 115 -12.32 -9.46 3.52
N GLU A 116 -12.51 -10.34 4.51
CA GLU A 116 -11.46 -11.26 5.00
C GLU A 116 -10.91 -12.18 3.90
N PRO A 117 -11.72 -12.81 3.03
CA PRO A 117 -11.20 -13.68 1.97
C PRO A 117 -10.20 -12.97 1.04
N LYS A 118 -10.44 -11.69 0.77
CA LYS A 118 -9.53 -10.88 -0.06
C LYS A 118 -8.21 -10.60 0.66
N VAL A 119 -8.27 -10.22 1.92
CA VAL A 119 -7.09 -9.95 2.75
C VAL A 119 -6.23 -11.21 2.85
N LEU A 120 -6.83 -12.37 3.09
CA LEU A 120 -6.13 -13.64 3.18
C LEU A 120 -5.52 -14.06 1.84
N ALA A 121 -6.20 -13.84 0.72
CA ALA A 121 -5.65 -14.11 -0.60
C ALA A 121 -4.39 -13.26 -0.88
N ASP A 122 -4.43 -11.97 -0.59
CA ASP A 122 -3.25 -11.09 -0.73
C ASP A 122 -2.07 -11.58 0.13
N ALA A 123 -2.33 -12.01 1.38
CA ALA A 123 -1.31 -12.48 2.30
C ALA A 123 -0.65 -13.80 1.83
N MET A 124 -1.43 -14.71 1.24
CA MET A 124 -0.93 -15.97 0.69
C MET A 124 0.04 -15.77 -0.46
N ASP A 125 -0.13 -14.73 -1.28
CA ASP A 125 0.77 -14.42 -2.41
C ASP A 125 2.23 -14.17 -1.98
N VAL A 126 2.43 -13.76 -0.74
CA VAL A 126 3.75 -13.36 -0.21
C VAL A 126 4.17 -14.15 1.04
N GLU A 127 3.47 -15.23 1.36
CA GLU A 127 3.81 -16.08 2.49
C GLU A 127 5.24 -16.62 2.37
N GLY A 128 6.01 -16.52 3.45
CA GLY A 128 7.40 -16.98 3.51
C GLY A 128 8.44 -16.12 2.77
N LEU A 129 8.03 -15.02 2.11
CA LEU A 129 8.99 -14.18 1.38
C LEU A 129 9.80 -13.25 2.29
N THR A 130 9.26 -12.84 3.42
CA THR A 130 9.97 -12.10 4.47
C THR A 130 9.35 -12.45 5.83
N GLU A 131 10.16 -12.55 6.88
CA GLU A 131 9.71 -12.96 8.22
C GLU A 131 9.37 -11.77 9.14
N ASP A 132 9.90 -10.58 8.83
CA ASP A 132 9.96 -9.42 9.72
C ASP A 132 8.91 -8.34 9.46
N GLY A 133 7.84 -8.61 8.77
CA GLY A 133 6.84 -7.59 8.41
C GLY A 133 7.30 -6.58 7.35
N SER A 134 8.55 -6.65 6.89
CA SER A 134 9.05 -5.81 5.80
C SER A 134 8.18 -5.93 4.56
N PRO A 135 7.94 -4.84 3.84
CA PRO A 135 7.13 -4.87 2.63
C PRO A 135 7.78 -5.72 1.54
N VAL A 136 6.94 -6.32 0.71
CA VAL A 136 7.36 -6.99 -0.52
C VAL A 136 6.86 -6.17 -1.71
N VAL A 137 7.78 -5.76 -2.57
CA VAL A 137 7.46 -4.88 -3.70
C VAL A 137 7.77 -5.58 -5.01
N TYR A 138 6.85 -5.48 -5.95
CA TYR A 138 7.02 -5.89 -7.34
C TYR A 138 6.90 -4.69 -8.26
N ILE A 139 7.73 -4.63 -9.28
CA ILE A 139 7.66 -3.65 -10.37
C ILE A 139 7.58 -4.43 -11.67
N ASP A 140 6.51 -4.25 -12.42
CA ASP A 140 6.22 -4.95 -13.68
C ASP A 140 6.37 -6.49 -13.56
N GLY A 141 5.85 -7.04 -12.45
CA GLY A 141 5.90 -8.46 -12.14
C GLY A 141 7.24 -8.98 -11.62
N ARG A 142 8.27 -8.14 -11.49
CA ARG A 142 9.58 -8.51 -10.94
C ARG A 142 9.72 -8.05 -9.51
N ARG A 143 10.14 -8.95 -8.62
CA ARG A 143 10.39 -8.59 -7.22
C ARG A 143 11.54 -7.58 -7.13
N PHE A 144 11.30 -6.51 -6.37
CA PHE A 144 12.34 -5.54 -6.04
C PHE A 144 13.12 -6.05 -4.82
N GLU A 145 14.35 -6.53 -5.03
CA GLU A 145 15.16 -7.20 -4.00
C GLU A 145 16.18 -6.27 -3.33
N ARG A 146 16.25 -5.01 -3.77
CA ARG A 146 17.15 -4.02 -3.17
C ARG A 146 16.58 -3.48 -1.86
N LEU A 147 17.45 -2.92 -1.01
CA LEU A 147 17.01 -2.25 0.21
C LEU A 147 16.00 -1.15 -0.11
N LEU A 148 14.82 -1.23 0.51
CA LEU A 148 13.72 -0.31 0.28
C LEU A 148 14.01 1.02 0.99
N ASN A 149 14.59 1.97 0.26
CA ASN A 149 14.84 3.31 0.71
C ASN A 149 14.72 4.31 -0.45
N ARG A 150 14.71 5.61 -0.10
CA ARG A 150 14.55 6.70 -1.06
C ARG A 150 15.55 6.63 -2.23
N TRP A 151 16.79 6.22 -1.98
CA TRP A 151 17.86 6.23 -2.99
C TRP A 151 17.68 5.11 -4.01
N THR A 152 17.53 3.87 -3.54
CA THR A 152 17.37 2.71 -4.41
C THR A 152 16.09 2.79 -5.24
N PHE A 153 15.03 3.34 -4.67
CA PHE A 153 13.81 3.63 -5.40
C PHE A 153 13.98 4.72 -6.46
N SER A 154 14.67 5.82 -6.14
CA SER A 154 14.92 6.90 -7.10
C SER A 154 15.73 6.42 -8.30
N GLU A 155 16.71 5.54 -8.10
CA GLU A 155 17.48 4.94 -9.18
C GLU A 155 16.60 4.05 -10.08
N GLU A 156 15.74 3.22 -9.49
CA GLU A 156 14.84 2.37 -10.27
C GLU A 156 13.82 3.21 -11.04
N LEU A 157 13.28 4.27 -10.44
CA LEU A 157 12.38 5.18 -11.11
C LEU A 157 13.03 5.93 -12.28
N ALA A 158 14.32 6.30 -12.15
CA ALA A 158 15.07 6.91 -13.25
C ALA A 158 15.23 5.91 -14.41
N ARG A 159 15.55 4.65 -14.11
CA ARG A 159 15.67 3.57 -15.10
C ARG A 159 14.36 3.31 -15.84
N LEU A 160 13.22 3.32 -15.14
CA LEU A 160 11.90 3.16 -15.76
C LEU A 160 11.60 4.30 -16.74
N LYS A 161 11.87 5.55 -16.35
CA LYS A 161 11.68 6.72 -17.21
C LYS A 161 12.55 6.70 -18.47
N GLU A 162 13.79 6.25 -18.36
CA GLU A 162 14.69 6.09 -19.51
C GLU A 162 14.15 5.04 -20.47
N ALA A 163 13.65 3.90 -19.95
CA ALA A 163 13.04 2.86 -20.78
C ALA A 163 11.80 3.35 -21.55
N ASP A 164 10.95 4.20 -20.90
CA ASP A 164 9.78 4.81 -21.55
C ASP A 164 10.18 5.74 -22.69
N SER A 165 11.25 6.53 -22.50
CA SER A 165 11.71 7.49 -23.51
C SER A 165 12.32 6.80 -24.74
N ASP A 166 12.98 5.66 -24.57
CA ASP A 166 13.56 4.88 -25.67
C ASP A 166 12.45 4.22 -26.51
N THR A 167 11.40 3.67 -25.85
CA THR A 167 10.25 3.10 -26.56
C THR A 167 9.41 4.12 -27.31
N ALA A 168 9.34 5.35 -26.82
CA ALA A 168 8.64 6.45 -27.50
C ALA A 168 9.41 7.04 -28.70
N SER A 169 10.73 6.82 -28.78
CA SER A 169 11.58 7.28 -29.89
C SER A 169 11.56 6.34 -31.09
N ASP A 170 11.18 5.08 -30.88
CA ASP A 170 11.15 4.03 -31.91
C ASP A 170 9.74 3.81 -32.54
N ALA A 171 8.75 4.58 -32.13
CA ALA A 171 7.35 4.52 -32.60
C ALA A 171 6.98 5.72 -33.49
#